data_a88f11c1336ab6f5d70bc38bfca6a6d6
#
_entry.id   a88f11c1336ab6f5d70bc38bfca6a6d6
#
_cell.length_a   1.000
_cell.length_b   1.000
_cell.length_c   1.000
_cell.angle_alpha   90.00
_cell.angle_beta   90.00
_cell.angle_gamma   90.00
#
_symmetry.space_group_name_H-M   'P 1'
#
loop_
_entity.id
_entity.type
_entity.pdbx_description
1 polymer ?
#
loop_
_entity_poly.entity_id
_entity_poly.type
_entity_poly.pdbx_seq_one_letter_code
_entity_poly.pdbx_strand_id
1 'polypeptide(L)'
;MSDPLQPTFGEDHFQGRSDCQLFFRWARPVSPRATLVVVHGLGEHSGRYDALAQALAAAGFVYYSFDLRGHGKSGGPRGDVHKFDDYLYDLNRFLDLVRQREKHLPIFLMGHSLGGILAVLYALDHQRELAGLVTASTAFQLASPPGALSLLGTRVLSTVAPGVKLQNDLDPAQLSNDPALPAQYLSDPLVERQVTAQWASEFFSNYGQALERAPELTLPLLVLHGGADEIADVAGARAFHERATSSDKTLRVYTELRHELYTELPENRNQVFADLIKWLAAHLAEP
;
A
#
# COMPACT_ATOMS: atom_id res chain seq x y z
N MET A 1 -33.13 -0.73 -6.98
CA MET A 1 -32.63 0.60 -7.37
C MET A 1 -31.82 1.11 -6.19
N SER A 2 -30.55 1.45 -6.40
CA SER A 2 -29.70 2.03 -5.33
C SER A 2 -30.24 3.41 -4.95
N ASP A 3 -30.26 3.69 -3.66
CA ASP A 3 -30.63 5.00 -3.14
C ASP A 3 -29.66 6.06 -3.72
N PRO A 4 -30.13 7.07 -4.45
CA PRO A 4 -29.26 8.08 -5.08
C PRO A 4 -28.48 8.94 -4.08
N LEU A 5 -28.72 8.77 -2.79
CA LEU A 5 -28.06 9.49 -1.70
C LEU A 5 -26.97 8.66 -0.99
N GLN A 6 -26.69 7.44 -1.46
CA GLN A 6 -25.67 6.58 -0.85
C GLN A 6 -24.45 6.38 -1.74
N PRO A 7 -23.27 6.17 -1.15
CA PRO A 7 -22.06 5.81 -1.91
C PRO A 7 -22.30 4.55 -2.75
N THR A 8 -21.69 4.51 -3.93
CA THR A 8 -21.68 3.31 -4.78
C THR A 8 -20.37 2.57 -4.61
N PHE A 9 -20.44 1.24 -4.65
CA PHE A 9 -19.28 0.33 -4.54
C PHE A 9 -19.24 -0.56 -5.78
N GLY A 10 -18.04 -0.92 -6.22
CA GLY A 10 -17.92 -1.80 -7.36
C GLY A 10 -16.55 -2.48 -7.43
N GLU A 11 -16.50 -3.48 -8.28
CA GLU A 11 -15.32 -4.28 -8.60
C GLU A 11 -15.21 -4.41 -10.12
N ASP A 12 -14.00 -4.49 -10.65
CA ASP A 12 -13.72 -4.64 -12.07
C ASP A 12 -12.28 -5.14 -12.28
N HIS A 13 -11.82 -5.21 -13.52
CA HIS A 13 -10.49 -5.64 -13.88
C HIS A 13 -9.85 -4.66 -14.87
N PHE A 14 -8.54 -4.62 -14.90
CA PHE A 14 -7.76 -3.90 -15.90
C PHE A 14 -6.56 -4.75 -16.36
N GLN A 15 -5.94 -4.36 -17.47
CA GLN A 15 -4.78 -5.05 -18.00
C GLN A 15 -3.50 -4.39 -17.53
N GLY A 16 -2.71 -5.14 -16.77
CA GLY A 16 -1.36 -4.82 -16.38
C GLY A 16 -0.32 -5.25 -17.43
N ARG A 17 0.95 -5.29 -17.02
CA ARG A 17 2.06 -5.69 -17.89
C ARG A 17 1.90 -7.14 -18.35
N SER A 18 2.24 -7.40 -19.62
CA SER A 18 2.17 -8.73 -20.26
C SER A 18 0.75 -9.33 -20.19
N ASP A 19 -0.26 -8.49 -20.40
CA ASP A 19 -1.68 -8.88 -20.40
C ASP A 19 -2.15 -9.58 -19.10
N CYS A 20 -1.47 -9.33 -17.98
CA CYS A 20 -1.89 -9.78 -16.68
C CYS A 20 -3.19 -9.09 -16.29
N GLN A 21 -4.27 -9.85 -16.12
CA GLN A 21 -5.54 -9.32 -15.65
C GLN A 21 -5.47 -9.01 -14.17
N LEU A 22 -5.68 -7.74 -13.78
CA LEU A 22 -5.59 -7.27 -12.41
C LEU A 22 -6.96 -6.83 -11.91
N PHE A 23 -7.33 -7.32 -10.74
CA PHE A 23 -8.59 -7.01 -10.07
C PHE A 23 -8.47 -5.68 -9.32
N PHE A 24 -9.53 -4.86 -9.33
CA PHE A 24 -9.64 -3.68 -8.49
C PHE A 24 -11.04 -3.47 -7.95
N ARG A 25 -11.12 -2.67 -6.91
CA ARG A 25 -12.36 -2.22 -6.27
C ARG A 25 -12.37 -0.73 -6.05
N TRP A 26 -13.56 -0.19 -5.91
CA TRP A 26 -13.76 1.23 -5.68
C TRP A 26 -14.99 1.50 -4.82
N ALA A 27 -14.97 2.66 -4.15
CA ALA A 27 -16.11 3.25 -3.45
C ALA A 27 -16.22 4.73 -3.87
N ARG A 28 -17.39 5.16 -4.33
CA ARG A 28 -17.57 6.51 -4.85
C ARG A 28 -18.73 7.20 -4.13
N PRO A 29 -18.49 8.32 -3.41
CA PRO A 29 -19.52 9.12 -2.77
C PRO A 29 -20.41 9.83 -3.81
N VAL A 30 -21.56 10.31 -3.38
CA VAL A 30 -22.48 11.10 -4.23
C VAL A 30 -21.84 12.41 -4.69
N SER A 31 -21.11 13.08 -3.79
CA SER A 31 -20.42 14.34 -4.07
C SER A 31 -18.92 14.20 -3.80
N PRO A 32 -18.16 13.71 -4.79
CA PRO A 32 -16.74 13.45 -4.62
C PRO A 32 -15.93 14.75 -4.59
N ARG A 33 -14.94 14.81 -3.68
CA ARG A 33 -14.04 15.96 -3.50
C ARG A 33 -12.63 15.68 -4.01
N ALA A 34 -12.16 14.45 -3.84
CA ALA A 34 -10.86 13.95 -4.30
C ALA A 34 -10.88 12.43 -4.34
N THR A 35 -9.82 11.86 -4.88
CA THR A 35 -9.61 10.41 -4.97
C THR A 35 -8.40 10.01 -4.15
N LEU A 36 -8.54 8.93 -3.35
CA LEU A 36 -7.43 8.21 -2.73
C LEU A 36 -7.26 6.85 -3.41
N VAL A 37 -6.08 6.62 -3.97
CA VAL A 37 -5.67 5.31 -4.50
C VAL A 37 -4.81 4.63 -3.44
N VAL A 38 -5.16 3.39 -3.07
CA VAL A 38 -4.48 2.62 -2.03
C VAL A 38 -3.79 1.41 -2.64
N VAL A 39 -2.50 1.23 -2.33
CA VAL A 39 -1.68 0.07 -2.72
C VAL A 39 -1.41 -0.76 -1.47
N HIS A 40 -1.86 -2.01 -1.49
CA HIS A 40 -1.74 -2.93 -0.37
C HIS A 40 -0.33 -3.51 -0.21
N GLY A 41 -0.05 -4.15 0.93
CA GLY A 41 1.24 -4.76 1.27
C GLY A 41 1.43 -6.20 0.76
N LEU A 42 2.52 -6.81 1.18
CA LEU A 42 2.84 -8.19 0.85
C LEU A 42 1.84 -9.16 1.49
N GLY A 43 1.41 -10.13 0.70
CA GLY A 43 0.59 -11.25 1.18
C GLY A 43 -0.88 -10.91 1.40
N GLU A 44 -1.27 -9.64 1.31
CA GLU A 44 -2.65 -9.19 1.49
C GLU A 44 -3.36 -8.87 0.16
N HIS A 45 -4.50 -8.20 0.22
CA HIS A 45 -5.31 -7.81 -0.93
C HIS A 45 -6.22 -6.62 -0.62
N SER A 46 -6.75 -5.96 -1.65
CA SER A 46 -7.58 -4.75 -1.55
C SER A 46 -8.84 -4.90 -0.65
N GLY A 47 -9.36 -6.11 -0.48
CA GLY A 47 -10.54 -6.38 0.36
C GLY A 47 -10.33 -6.12 1.85
N ARG A 48 -9.09 -6.11 2.32
CA ARG A 48 -8.78 -5.83 3.72
C ARG A 48 -8.97 -4.35 4.11
N TYR A 49 -9.19 -3.48 3.12
CA TYR A 49 -9.38 -2.03 3.29
C TYR A 49 -10.85 -1.60 3.23
N ASP A 50 -11.82 -2.51 3.30
CA ASP A 50 -13.25 -2.18 3.17
C ASP A 50 -13.74 -1.17 4.21
N ALA A 51 -13.27 -1.25 5.45
CA ALA A 51 -13.60 -0.28 6.50
C ALA A 51 -13.07 1.13 6.17
N LEU A 52 -11.86 1.22 5.62
CA LEU A 52 -11.28 2.47 5.16
C LEU A 52 -12.05 3.03 3.95
N ALA A 53 -12.40 2.18 2.98
CA ALA A 53 -13.19 2.57 1.82
C ALA A 53 -14.54 3.18 2.21
N GLN A 54 -15.24 2.59 3.18
CA GLN A 54 -16.50 3.11 3.72
C GLN A 54 -16.30 4.46 4.42
N ALA A 55 -15.28 4.60 5.26
CA ALA A 55 -14.98 5.86 5.97
C ALA A 55 -14.65 7.00 4.99
N LEU A 56 -13.84 6.72 3.97
CA LEU A 56 -13.49 7.68 2.93
C LEU A 56 -14.72 8.11 2.12
N ALA A 57 -15.55 7.16 1.68
CA ALA A 57 -16.77 7.46 0.94
C ALA A 57 -17.76 8.31 1.76
N ALA A 58 -17.90 8.01 3.06
CA ALA A 58 -18.72 8.82 3.97
C ALA A 58 -18.17 10.25 4.13
N ALA A 59 -16.85 10.44 4.02
CA ALA A 59 -16.18 11.74 4.09
C ALA A 59 -16.08 12.48 2.75
N GLY A 60 -16.66 11.93 1.66
CA GLY A 60 -16.66 12.57 0.34
C GLY A 60 -15.41 12.27 -0.50
N PHE A 61 -14.64 11.24 -0.19
CA PHE A 61 -13.48 10.83 -0.97
C PHE A 61 -13.80 9.57 -1.78
N VAL A 62 -13.40 9.57 -3.05
CA VAL A 62 -13.42 8.36 -3.87
C VAL A 62 -12.26 7.47 -3.42
N TYR A 63 -12.55 6.20 -3.22
CA TYR A 63 -11.55 5.19 -2.91
C TYR A 63 -11.33 4.28 -4.10
N TYR A 64 -10.08 3.99 -4.42
CA TYR A 64 -9.66 2.96 -5.36
C TYR A 64 -8.55 2.11 -4.75
N SER A 65 -8.58 0.80 -4.99
CA SER A 65 -7.48 -0.10 -4.67
C SER A 65 -7.50 -1.28 -5.63
N PHE A 66 -6.34 -1.82 -5.98
CA PHE A 66 -6.23 -3.02 -6.81
C PHE A 66 -5.41 -4.09 -6.10
N ASP A 67 -5.66 -5.34 -6.47
CA ASP A 67 -4.82 -6.45 -6.00
C ASP A 67 -3.55 -6.49 -6.87
N LEU A 68 -2.39 -6.43 -6.23
CA LEU A 68 -1.10 -6.56 -6.91
C LEU A 68 -1.03 -7.89 -7.67
N ARG A 69 -0.26 -7.93 -8.78
CA ARG A 69 -0.03 -9.20 -9.48
C ARG A 69 0.44 -10.28 -8.52
N GLY A 70 -0.06 -11.50 -8.69
CA GLY A 70 0.23 -12.62 -7.80
C GLY A 70 -0.45 -12.55 -6.42
N HIS A 71 -1.35 -11.59 -6.18
CA HIS A 71 -2.08 -11.41 -4.92
C HIS A 71 -3.60 -11.37 -5.14
N GLY A 72 -4.36 -11.61 -4.08
CA GLY A 72 -5.81 -11.47 -4.06
C GLY A 72 -6.50 -12.18 -5.22
N LYS A 73 -7.38 -11.45 -5.92
CA LYS A 73 -8.11 -11.91 -7.12
C LYS A 73 -7.37 -11.60 -8.42
N SER A 74 -6.21 -10.93 -8.36
CA SER A 74 -5.41 -10.63 -9.55
C SER A 74 -4.71 -11.85 -10.13
N GLY A 75 -4.45 -11.80 -11.43
CA GLY A 75 -3.68 -12.79 -12.16
C GLY A 75 -2.18 -12.76 -11.83
N GLY A 76 -1.44 -13.59 -12.55
CA GLY A 76 -0.02 -13.83 -12.33
C GLY A 76 0.25 -15.00 -11.38
N PRO A 77 1.47 -15.56 -11.39
CA PRO A 77 1.85 -16.63 -10.47
C PRO A 77 1.77 -16.12 -9.02
N ARG A 78 1.19 -16.91 -8.13
CA ARG A 78 0.95 -16.53 -6.73
C ARG A 78 2.25 -16.23 -5.98
N GLY A 79 2.31 -15.04 -5.32
CA GLY A 79 3.47 -14.58 -4.56
C GLY A 79 4.73 -14.41 -5.42
N ASP A 80 4.55 -14.05 -6.71
CA ASP A 80 5.65 -13.89 -7.66
C ASP A 80 5.58 -12.57 -8.41
N VAL A 81 6.76 -12.09 -8.80
CA VAL A 81 6.94 -11.01 -9.77
C VAL A 81 8.21 -11.27 -10.59
N HIS A 82 8.10 -11.15 -11.90
CA HIS A 82 9.27 -11.37 -12.77
C HIS A 82 10.33 -10.26 -12.59
N LYS A 83 9.87 -9.00 -12.51
CA LYS A 83 10.69 -7.84 -12.19
C LYS A 83 9.93 -6.92 -11.25
N PHE A 84 10.63 -6.26 -10.34
CA PHE A 84 10.02 -5.29 -9.44
C PHE A 84 9.30 -4.17 -10.20
N ASP A 85 9.86 -3.73 -11.33
CA ASP A 85 9.27 -2.73 -12.22
C ASP A 85 7.91 -3.13 -12.81
N ASP A 86 7.55 -4.42 -12.79
CA ASP A 86 6.22 -4.85 -13.23
C ASP A 86 5.12 -4.32 -12.30
N TYR A 87 5.40 -4.19 -11.00
CA TYR A 87 4.49 -3.56 -10.05
C TYR A 87 4.30 -2.06 -10.34
N LEU A 88 5.39 -1.35 -10.63
CA LEU A 88 5.35 0.08 -10.95
C LEU A 88 4.60 0.34 -12.27
N TYR A 89 4.81 -0.51 -13.26
CA TYR A 89 4.05 -0.45 -14.51
C TYR A 89 2.54 -0.67 -14.28
N ASP A 90 2.18 -1.67 -13.49
CA ASP A 90 0.78 -1.97 -13.15
C ASP A 90 0.13 -0.80 -12.40
N LEU A 91 0.85 -0.22 -11.43
CA LEU A 91 0.39 0.95 -10.69
C LEU A 91 0.19 2.16 -11.62
N ASN A 92 1.09 2.39 -12.56
CA ASN A 92 0.92 3.44 -13.57
C ASN A 92 -0.34 3.22 -14.41
N ARG A 93 -0.54 1.99 -14.92
CA ARG A 93 -1.75 1.64 -15.71
C ARG A 93 -3.03 1.82 -14.88
N PHE A 94 -2.98 1.48 -13.59
CA PHE A 94 -4.13 1.67 -12.70
C PHE A 94 -4.42 3.15 -12.47
N LEU A 95 -3.41 3.97 -12.22
CA LEU A 95 -3.58 5.41 -12.04
C LEU A 95 -4.08 6.09 -13.33
N ASP A 96 -3.65 5.64 -14.51
CA ASP A 96 -4.20 6.11 -15.78
C ASP A 96 -5.70 5.81 -15.91
N LEU A 97 -6.13 4.60 -15.49
CA LEU A 97 -7.54 4.23 -15.44
C LEU A 97 -8.31 5.13 -14.47
N VAL A 98 -7.77 5.36 -13.28
CA VAL A 98 -8.39 6.22 -12.26
C VAL A 98 -8.52 7.66 -12.78
N ARG A 99 -7.49 8.24 -13.42
CA ARG A 99 -7.53 9.57 -14.03
C ARG A 99 -8.60 9.68 -15.11
N GLN A 100 -8.79 8.61 -15.90
CA GLN A 100 -9.85 8.58 -16.94
C GLN A 100 -11.26 8.53 -16.33
N ARG A 101 -11.43 7.86 -15.19
CA ARG A 101 -12.73 7.76 -14.50
C ARG A 101 -13.05 9.02 -13.69
N GLU A 102 -12.06 9.64 -13.07
CA GLU A 102 -12.20 10.77 -12.14
C GLU A 102 -11.48 12.03 -12.67
N LYS A 103 -11.81 12.45 -13.89
CA LYS A 103 -11.08 13.45 -14.71
C LYS A 103 -10.78 14.81 -14.05
N HIS A 104 -11.55 15.20 -13.03
CA HIS A 104 -11.45 16.53 -12.42
C HIS A 104 -11.13 16.48 -10.94
N LEU A 105 -10.88 15.30 -10.39
CA LEU A 105 -10.58 15.14 -8.99
C LEU A 105 -9.08 15.07 -8.75
N PRO A 106 -8.55 15.78 -7.75
CA PRO A 106 -7.18 15.58 -7.31
C PRO A 106 -7.00 14.15 -6.82
N ILE A 107 -5.84 13.55 -7.14
CA ILE A 107 -5.52 12.16 -6.79
C ILE A 107 -4.42 12.18 -5.73
N PHE A 108 -4.71 11.56 -4.60
CA PHE A 108 -3.74 11.18 -3.59
C PHE A 108 -3.38 9.71 -3.75
N LEU A 109 -2.10 9.39 -3.54
CA LEU A 109 -1.62 8.02 -3.56
C LEU A 109 -1.23 7.60 -2.15
N MET A 110 -1.67 6.42 -1.75
CA MET A 110 -1.33 5.83 -0.46
C MET A 110 -0.81 4.42 -0.65
N GLY A 111 0.23 4.05 0.12
CA GLY A 111 0.71 2.69 0.15
C GLY A 111 0.98 2.19 1.55
N HIS A 112 0.68 0.91 1.79
CA HIS A 112 0.98 0.20 3.03
C HIS A 112 2.13 -0.78 2.83
N SER A 113 3.07 -0.84 3.78
CA SER A 113 4.17 -1.81 3.79
C SER A 113 4.93 -1.86 2.45
N LEU A 114 4.94 -3.00 1.73
CA LEU A 114 5.42 -3.11 0.34
C LEU A 114 4.77 -2.08 -0.58
N GLY A 115 3.45 -1.93 -0.50
CA GLY A 115 2.72 -0.95 -1.28
C GLY A 115 3.17 0.49 -1.03
N GLY A 116 3.69 0.77 0.17
CA GLY A 116 4.29 2.06 0.50
C GLY A 116 5.59 2.32 -0.26
N ILE A 117 6.45 1.30 -0.42
CA ILE A 117 7.65 1.39 -1.27
C ILE A 117 7.25 1.67 -2.71
N LEU A 118 6.26 0.94 -3.24
CA LEU A 118 5.76 1.13 -4.60
C LEU A 118 5.17 2.52 -4.80
N ALA A 119 4.37 3.01 -3.84
CA ALA A 119 3.77 4.33 -3.89
C ALA A 119 4.83 5.45 -3.88
N VAL A 120 5.88 5.33 -3.06
CA VAL A 120 6.99 6.29 -3.02
C VAL A 120 7.74 6.29 -4.34
N LEU A 121 8.17 5.12 -4.84
CA LEU A 121 8.93 5.03 -6.09
C LEU A 121 8.14 5.57 -7.29
N TYR A 122 6.84 5.25 -7.35
CA TYR A 122 5.96 5.83 -8.36
C TYR A 122 5.86 7.36 -8.20
N ALA A 123 5.61 7.85 -7.00
CA ALA A 123 5.43 9.26 -6.74
C ALA A 123 6.69 10.08 -7.11
N LEU A 124 7.89 9.57 -6.86
CA LEU A 124 9.14 10.23 -7.20
C LEU A 124 9.23 10.59 -8.69
N ASP A 125 8.74 9.72 -9.57
CA ASP A 125 8.78 9.92 -11.02
C ASP A 125 7.53 10.67 -11.55
N HIS A 126 6.45 10.78 -10.74
CA HIS A 126 5.13 11.31 -11.13
C HIS A 126 4.57 12.39 -10.19
N GLN A 127 5.41 13.14 -9.47
CA GLN A 127 5.00 14.08 -8.43
C GLN A 127 3.95 15.09 -8.89
N ARG A 128 4.04 15.58 -10.14
CA ARG A 128 3.13 16.59 -10.70
C ARG A 128 1.72 16.09 -10.98
N GLU A 129 1.54 14.78 -10.95
CA GLU A 129 0.28 14.10 -11.26
C GLU A 129 -0.51 13.75 -9.99
N LEU A 130 0.08 13.99 -8.82
CA LEU A 130 -0.48 13.65 -7.52
C LEU A 130 -0.68 14.90 -6.67
N ALA A 131 -1.78 14.93 -5.92
CA ALA A 131 -2.06 15.98 -4.94
C ALA A 131 -1.29 15.76 -3.63
N GLY A 132 -0.86 14.54 -3.34
CA GLY A 132 -0.06 14.19 -2.17
C GLY A 132 0.18 12.70 -2.07
N LEU A 133 1.12 12.35 -1.20
CA LEU A 133 1.53 10.97 -0.91
C LEU A 133 1.27 10.64 0.55
N VAL A 134 0.71 9.44 0.79
CA VAL A 134 0.55 8.87 2.12
C VAL A 134 1.30 7.55 2.20
N THR A 135 2.13 7.37 3.21
CA THR A 135 2.78 6.09 3.51
C THR A 135 2.28 5.58 4.87
N ALA A 136 1.99 4.27 4.95
CA ALA A 136 1.48 3.66 6.16
C ALA A 136 2.28 2.42 6.49
N SER A 137 2.91 2.39 7.66
CA SER A 137 3.79 1.29 8.12
C SER A 137 4.67 0.75 7.01
N THR A 138 5.22 1.67 6.20
CA THR A 138 6.01 1.31 5.01
C THR A 138 7.32 0.67 5.43
N ALA A 139 7.68 -0.41 4.75
CA ALA A 139 8.88 -1.19 5.04
C ALA A 139 10.18 -0.47 4.58
N PHE A 140 10.39 0.79 5.02
CA PHE A 140 11.64 1.52 4.77
C PHE A 140 12.83 0.89 5.49
N GLN A 141 12.58 0.29 6.65
CA GLN A 141 13.52 -0.49 7.42
C GLN A 141 12.79 -1.68 8.02
N LEU A 142 13.29 -2.90 7.80
CA LEU A 142 12.74 -4.09 8.44
C LEU A 142 13.25 -4.18 9.89
N ALA A 143 12.36 -4.57 10.82
CA ALA A 143 12.75 -4.78 12.22
C ALA A 143 13.73 -5.96 12.37
N SER A 144 13.59 -6.97 11.50
CA SER A 144 14.48 -8.14 11.45
C SER A 144 14.94 -8.39 10.00
N PRO A 145 15.95 -7.64 9.51
CA PRO A 145 16.44 -7.81 8.14
C PRO A 145 17.20 -9.14 8.00
N PRO A 146 17.06 -9.84 6.84
CA PRO A 146 17.80 -11.06 6.59
C PRO A 146 19.30 -10.79 6.52
N GLY A 147 20.10 -11.74 7.04
CA GLY A 147 21.55 -11.64 6.98
C GLY A 147 22.11 -11.75 5.55
N ALA A 148 23.33 -11.25 5.33
CA ALA A 148 23.99 -11.21 4.04
C ALA A 148 24.08 -12.60 3.36
N LEU A 149 24.30 -13.67 4.13
CA LEU A 149 24.35 -15.03 3.60
C LEU A 149 23.00 -15.51 3.09
N SER A 150 21.91 -15.16 3.80
CA SER A 150 20.54 -15.45 3.37
C SER A 150 20.19 -14.71 2.08
N LEU A 151 20.55 -13.43 1.97
CA LEU A 151 20.35 -12.63 0.74
C LEU A 151 21.13 -13.22 -0.44
N LEU A 152 22.38 -13.64 -0.23
CA LEU A 152 23.19 -14.30 -1.25
C LEU A 152 22.54 -15.62 -1.68
N GLY A 153 22.10 -16.44 -0.72
CA GLY A 153 21.38 -17.69 -0.99
C GLY A 153 20.12 -17.47 -1.81
N THR A 154 19.31 -16.48 -1.45
CA THR A 154 18.10 -16.09 -2.19
C THR A 154 18.44 -15.68 -3.62
N ARG A 155 19.49 -14.90 -3.83
CA ARG A 155 19.94 -14.47 -5.17
C ARG A 155 20.42 -15.64 -6.03
N VAL A 156 21.17 -16.58 -5.46
CA VAL A 156 21.56 -17.80 -6.18
C VAL A 156 20.33 -18.63 -6.52
N LEU A 157 19.43 -18.84 -5.56
CA LEU A 157 18.22 -19.62 -5.75
C LEU A 157 17.31 -19.01 -6.84
N SER A 158 17.18 -17.69 -6.87
CA SER A 158 16.39 -17.00 -7.92
C SER A 158 16.96 -17.23 -9.33
N THR A 159 18.26 -17.51 -9.45
CA THR A 159 18.92 -17.78 -10.75
C THR A 159 18.69 -19.22 -11.20
N VAL A 160 18.82 -20.20 -10.27
CA VAL A 160 18.81 -21.63 -10.63
C VAL A 160 17.41 -22.25 -10.51
N ALA A 161 16.55 -21.73 -9.64
CA ALA A 161 15.21 -22.23 -9.37
C ALA A 161 14.26 -21.09 -8.95
N PRO A 162 13.97 -20.12 -9.83
CA PRO A 162 13.25 -18.86 -9.50
C PRO A 162 11.87 -19.10 -8.89
N GLY A 163 11.17 -20.16 -9.28
CA GLY A 163 9.82 -20.49 -8.81
C GLY A 163 9.76 -21.23 -7.45
N VAL A 164 10.90 -21.49 -6.80
CA VAL A 164 10.88 -22.11 -5.46
C VAL A 164 10.16 -21.20 -4.48
N LYS A 165 9.19 -21.77 -3.74
CA LYS A 165 8.40 -21.06 -2.73
C LYS A 165 9.14 -20.97 -1.40
N LEU A 166 9.19 -19.78 -0.88
CA LEU A 166 9.70 -19.43 0.44
C LEU A 166 8.54 -18.95 1.31
N GLN A 167 8.53 -19.29 2.58
CA GLN A 167 7.58 -18.68 3.52
C GLN A 167 7.91 -17.20 3.67
N ASN A 168 6.89 -16.35 3.81
CA ASN A 168 7.11 -14.92 4.02
C ASN A 168 7.38 -14.54 5.49
N ASP A 169 7.36 -15.52 6.38
CA ASP A 169 7.66 -15.41 7.83
C ASP A 169 6.90 -14.30 8.58
N LEU A 170 5.81 -13.78 8.01
CA LEU A 170 4.95 -12.81 8.68
C LEU A 170 4.11 -13.53 9.76
N ASP A 171 4.34 -13.19 11.01
CA ASP A 171 3.50 -13.65 12.12
C ASP A 171 2.21 -12.79 12.16
N PRO A 172 1.02 -13.39 11.92
CA PRO A 172 -0.23 -12.66 11.97
C PRO A 172 -0.51 -11.96 13.32
N ALA A 173 0.09 -12.42 14.41
CA ALA A 173 -0.04 -11.78 15.71
C ALA A 173 0.68 -10.43 15.78
N GLN A 174 1.65 -10.18 14.91
CA GLN A 174 2.38 -8.90 14.83
C GLN A 174 1.68 -7.85 13.96
N LEU A 175 0.62 -8.24 13.23
CA LEU A 175 -0.06 -7.35 12.30
C LEU A 175 -0.92 -6.30 13.02
N SER A 176 -1.65 -6.68 14.08
CA SER A 176 -2.61 -5.80 14.77
C SER A 176 -2.78 -6.24 16.22
N ASN A 177 -3.31 -5.34 17.06
CA ASN A 177 -3.74 -5.64 18.42
C ASN A 177 -5.13 -6.31 18.48
N ASP A 178 -5.84 -6.44 17.36
CA ASP A 178 -7.11 -7.19 17.32
C ASP A 178 -6.84 -8.69 17.49
N PRO A 179 -7.26 -9.31 18.59
CA PRO A 179 -7.05 -10.74 18.84
C PRO A 179 -7.75 -11.66 17.84
N ALA A 180 -8.74 -11.16 17.09
CA ALA A 180 -9.43 -11.93 16.05
C ALA A 180 -8.66 -11.95 14.71
N LEU A 181 -7.76 -10.98 14.49
CA LEU A 181 -7.07 -10.83 13.22
C LEU A 181 -6.25 -12.06 12.80
N PRO A 182 -5.47 -12.72 13.69
CA PRO A 182 -4.67 -13.88 13.28
C PRO A 182 -5.52 -15.00 12.69
N ALA A 183 -6.68 -15.30 13.28
CA ALA A 183 -7.59 -16.33 12.76
C ALA A 183 -8.20 -15.91 11.41
N GLN A 184 -8.60 -14.66 11.25
CA GLN A 184 -9.11 -14.11 9.99
C GLN A 184 -8.04 -14.18 8.89
N TYR A 185 -6.81 -13.74 9.18
CA TYR A 185 -5.69 -13.77 8.24
C TYR A 185 -5.36 -15.18 7.78
N LEU A 186 -5.30 -16.15 8.69
CA LEU A 186 -4.98 -17.55 8.39
C LEU A 186 -6.08 -18.28 7.62
N SER A 187 -7.35 -17.88 7.78
CA SER A 187 -8.50 -18.48 7.10
C SER A 187 -8.84 -17.82 5.76
N ASP A 188 -8.25 -16.66 5.46
CA ASP A 188 -8.51 -15.94 4.22
C ASP A 188 -7.81 -16.62 3.02
N PRO A 189 -8.56 -17.17 2.04
CA PRO A 189 -7.97 -17.83 0.88
C PRO A 189 -7.26 -16.89 -0.10
N LEU A 190 -7.46 -15.57 0.05
CA LEU A 190 -6.83 -14.55 -0.80
C LEU A 190 -5.50 -14.07 -0.23
N VAL A 191 -5.19 -14.40 1.01
CA VAL A 191 -3.91 -14.09 1.63
C VAL A 191 -2.83 -15.04 1.11
N GLU A 192 -1.72 -14.47 0.62
CA GLU A 192 -0.58 -15.23 0.13
C GLU A 192 0.55 -15.26 1.18
N ARG A 193 0.84 -16.44 1.69
CA ARG A 193 1.85 -16.65 2.73
C ARG A 193 3.20 -17.12 2.22
N GLN A 194 3.34 -17.24 0.92
CA GLN A 194 4.57 -17.68 0.28
C GLN A 194 4.96 -16.71 -0.82
N VAL A 195 6.24 -16.54 -1.01
CA VAL A 195 6.81 -15.81 -2.14
C VAL A 195 7.76 -16.70 -2.91
N THR A 196 8.01 -16.40 -4.18
CA THR A 196 9.05 -17.11 -4.92
C THR A 196 10.44 -16.58 -4.57
N ALA A 197 11.47 -17.39 -4.82
CA ALA A 197 12.86 -16.93 -4.71
C ALA A 197 13.13 -15.75 -5.66
N GLN A 198 12.48 -15.72 -6.83
CA GLN A 198 12.52 -14.59 -7.75
C GLN A 198 11.95 -13.32 -7.10
N TRP A 199 10.74 -13.40 -6.53
CA TRP A 199 10.14 -12.27 -5.84
C TRP A 199 11.04 -11.72 -4.73
N ALA A 200 11.58 -12.61 -3.89
CA ALA A 200 12.42 -12.19 -2.77
C ALA A 200 13.70 -11.49 -3.25
N SER A 201 14.34 -12.03 -4.32
CA SER A 201 15.51 -11.42 -4.93
C SER A 201 15.22 -10.03 -5.51
N GLU A 202 14.09 -9.88 -6.20
CA GLU A 202 13.64 -8.60 -6.76
C GLU A 202 13.32 -7.58 -5.65
N PHE A 203 12.59 -8.00 -4.62
CA PHE A 203 12.27 -7.14 -3.47
C PHE A 203 13.53 -6.61 -2.80
N PHE A 204 14.46 -7.49 -2.39
CA PHE A 204 15.65 -7.05 -1.68
C PHE A 204 16.63 -6.26 -2.55
N SER A 205 16.61 -6.44 -3.87
CA SER A 205 17.40 -5.62 -4.80
C SER A 205 16.89 -4.19 -4.93
N ASN A 206 15.60 -3.95 -4.64
CA ASN A 206 14.95 -2.64 -4.77
C ASN A 206 14.59 -2.02 -3.41
N TYR A 207 14.71 -2.78 -2.34
CA TYR A 207 14.22 -2.46 -1.00
C TYR A 207 14.69 -1.10 -0.45
N GLY A 208 15.97 -0.71 -0.65
CA GLY A 208 16.52 0.55 -0.13
C GLY A 208 16.17 1.80 -0.94
N GLN A 209 15.75 1.64 -2.20
CA GLN A 209 15.65 2.75 -3.16
C GLN A 209 14.69 3.87 -2.70
N ALA A 210 13.54 3.51 -2.11
CA ALA A 210 12.57 4.50 -1.65
C ALA A 210 13.15 5.42 -0.57
N LEU A 211 13.94 4.87 0.35
CA LEU A 211 14.60 5.64 1.40
C LEU A 211 15.82 6.43 0.87
N GLU A 212 16.56 5.87 -0.07
CA GLU A 212 17.71 6.53 -0.71
C GLU A 212 17.26 7.76 -1.52
N ARG A 213 16.17 7.61 -2.28
CA ARG A 213 15.60 8.65 -3.12
C ARG A 213 14.66 9.63 -2.39
N ALA A 214 14.40 9.43 -1.09
CA ALA A 214 13.55 10.32 -0.31
C ALA A 214 13.87 11.84 -0.46
N PRO A 215 15.14 12.28 -0.61
CA PRO A 215 15.44 13.69 -0.86
C PRO A 215 14.87 14.30 -2.15
N GLU A 216 14.44 13.46 -3.11
CA GLU A 216 13.81 13.92 -4.35
C GLU A 216 12.32 14.27 -4.16
N LEU A 217 11.72 13.89 -3.02
CA LEU A 217 10.28 14.02 -2.78
C LEU A 217 9.93 15.43 -2.29
N THR A 218 9.10 16.13 -3.05
CA THR A 218 8.69 17.52 -2.80
C THR A 218 7.19 17.73 -2.64
N LEU A 219 6.34 16.75 -3.05
CA LEU A 219 4.89 16.87 -2.91
C LEU A 219 4.44 16.73 -1.44
N PRO A 220 3.20 17.17 -1.07
CA PRO A 220 2.66 17.01 0.26
C PRO A 220 2.74 15.55 0.73
N LEU A 221 3.23 15.33 1.95
CA LEU A 221 3.56 14.01 2.48
C LEU A 221 2.94 13.77 3.85
N LEU A 222 2.21 12.67 3.98
CA LEU A 222 1.77 12.12 5.27
C LEU A 222 2.43 10.75 5.51
N VAL A 223 3.15 10.62 6.60
CA VAL A 223 3.74 9.36 7.06
C VAL A 223 2.99 8.87 8.30
N LEU A 224 2.33 7.73 8.21
CA LEU A 224 1.62 7.06 9.29
C LEU A 224 2.39 5.79 9.69
N HIS A 225 2.60 5.54 10.99
CA HIS A 225 3.33 4.34 11.43
C HIS A 225 2.88 3.88 12.81
N GLY A 226 2.82 2.56 13.01
CA GLY A 226 2.62 1.97 14.32
C GLY A 226 3.89 2.02 15.17
N GLY A 227 3.81 2.55 16.39
CA GLY A 227 4.97 2.63 17.29
C GLY A 227 5.43 1.28 17.83
N ALA A 228 4.51 0.31 17.87
CA ALA A 228 4.75 -1.08 18.27
C ALA A 228 4.86 -2.04 17.08
N ASP A 229 5.20 -1.52 15.90
CA ASP A 229 5.39 -2.32 14.68
C ASP A 229 6.69 -3.15 14.79
N GLU A 230 6.55 -4.49 14.81
CA GLU A 230 7.64 -5.45 14.88
C GLU A 230 8.06 -6.00 13.50
N ILE A 231 7.43 -5.54 12.42
CA ILE A 231 7.70 -5.94 11.03
C ILE A 231 8.51 -4.85 10.33
N ALA A 232 7.99 -3.62 10.31
CA ALA A 232 8.66 -2.45 9.78
C ALA A 232 9.07 -1.52 10.93
N ASP A 233 10.37 -1.30 11.09
CA ASP A 233 10.87 -0.45 12.17
C ASP A 233 10.45 1.02 11.95
N VAL A 234 9.85 1.62 12.96
CA VAL A 234 9.44 3.03 12.98
C VAL A 234 10.62 4.00 12.70
N ALA A 235 11.86 3.57 12.98
CA ALA A 235 13.06 4.33 12.66
C ALA A 235 13.17 4.58 11.15
N GLY A 236 12.76 3.63 10.30
CA GLY A 236 12.69 3.81 8.85
C GLY A 236 11.72 4.90 8.43
N ALA A 237 10.53 4.96 9.03
CA ALA A 237 9.54 6.01 8.78
C ALA A 237 10.04 7.41 9.20
N ARG A 238 10.72 7.50 10.35
CA ARG A 238 11.36 8.73 10.82
C ARG A 238 12.46 9.20 9.87
N ALA A 239 13.34 8.29 9.46
CA ALA A 239 14.42 8.57 8.51
C ALA A 239 13.87 9.01 7.14
N PHE A 240 12.81 8.37 6.63
CA PHE A 240 12.16 8.77 5.39
C PHE A 240 11.56 10.18 5.50
N HIS A 241 10.79 10.45 6.55
CA HIS A 241 10.21 11.77 6.80
C HIS A 241 11.30 12.85 6.93
N GLU A 242 12.39 12.57 7.64
CA GLU A 242 13.49 13.51 7.80
C GLU A 242 14.17 13.85 6.47
N ARG A 243 14.46 12.82 5.65
CA ARG A 243 15.16 12.96 4.37
C ARG A 243 14.32 13.62 3.26
N ALA A 244 13.00 13.43 3.27
CA ALA A 244 12.11 14.04 2.28
C ALA A 244 12.25 15.58 2.32
N THR A 245 12.40 16.22 1.14
CA THR A 245 12.56 17.67 1.02
C THR A 245 11.24 18.42 0.90
N SER A 246 10.11 17.71 0.93
CA SER A 246 8.78 18.33 0.96
C SER A 246 8.71 19.37 2.08
N SER A 247 8.26 20.59 1.73
CA SER A 247 8.00 21.68 2.70
C SER A 247 6.71 21.44 3.50
N ASP A 248 5.87 20.53 3.03
CA ASP A 248 4.60 20.14 3.63
C ASP A 248 4.64 18.63 3.93
N LYS A 249 5.17 18.29 5.09
CA LYS A 249 5.30 16.89 5.52
C LYS A 249 4.89 16.72 6.97
N THR A 250 4.12 15.67 7.21
CA THR A 250 3.62 15.30 8.54
C THR A 250 3.97 13.85 8.85
N LEU A 251 4.48 13.60 10.05
CA LEU A 251 4.69 12.26 10.60
C LEU A 251 3.72 12.04 11.78
N ARG A 252 2.97 10.94 11.74
CA ARG A 252 2.12 10.45 12.84
C ARG A 252 2.58 9.06 13.24
N VAL A 253 3.01 8.92 14.48
CA VAL A 253 3.36 7.64 15.10
C VAL A 253 2.31 7.31 16.15
N TYR A 254 1.64 6.17 15.99
CA TYR A 254 0.64 5.65 16.92
C TYR A 254 1.33 4.67 17.87
N THR A 255 1.70 5.13 19.05
CA THR A 255 2.64 4.47 19.97
C THR A 255 2.31 3.00 20.24
N GLU A 256 1.04 2.68 20.43
CA GLU A 256 0.59 1.33 20.81
C GLU A 256 0.16 0.47 19.62
N LEU A 257 0.07 1.04 18.39
CA LEU A 257 -0.40 0.30 17.23
C LEU A 257 0.72 -0.48 16.57
N ARG A 258 0.33 -1.61 15.97
CA ARG A 258 1.21 -2.52 15.24
C ARG A 258 1.26 -2.18 13.74
N HIS A 259 1.59 -3.17 12.91
CA HIS A 259 1.89 -2.99 11.48
C HIS A 259 0.68 -2.54 10.64
N GLU A 260 -0.47 -3.21 10.80
CA GLU A 260 -1.68 -2.93 10.01
C GLU A 260 -2.61 -1.93 10.71
N LEU A 261 -2.36 -0.64 10.56
CA LEU A 261 -3.16 0.44 11.17
C LEU A 261 -4.65 0.41 10.82
N TYR A 262 -5.02 -0.22 9.69
CA TYR A 262 -6.40 -0.24 9.16
C TYR A 262 -7.22 -1.45 9.62
N THR A 263 -6.58 -2.45 10.21
CA THR A 263 -7.21 -3.66 10.76
C THR A 263 -7.17 -3.69 12.28
N GLU A 264 -6.72 -2.63 12.91
CA GLU A 264 -6.73 -2.45 14.36
C GLU A 264 -8.16 -2.43 14.93
N LEU A 265 -8.28 -2.55 16.26
CA LEU A 265 -9.55 -2.41 16.96
C LEU A 265 -10.26 -1.12 16.54
N PRO A 266 -11.61 -1.11 16.49
CA PRO A 266 -12.40 0.02 15.95
C PRO A 266 -12.01 1.38 16.48
N GLU A 267 -11.78 1.50 17.79
CA GLU A 267 -11.37 2.76 18.44
C GLU A 267 -10.05 3.29 17.89
N ASN A 268 -9.07 2.41 17.68
CA ASN A 268 -7.73 2.77 17.18
C ASN A 268 -7.77 3.10 15.69
N ARG A 269 -8.34 2.21 14.87
CA ARG A 269 -8.39 2.43 13.41
C ARG A 269 -9.21 3.67 13.04
N ASN A 270 -10.28 3.98 13.80
CA ASN A 270 -11.08 5.18 13.55
C ASN A 270 -10.30 6.46 13.79
N GLN A 271 -9.36 6.47 14.74
CA GLN A 271 -8.44 7.60 14.93
C GLN A 271 -7.50 7.74 13.71
N VAL A 272 -6.96 6.62 13.21
CA VAL A 272 -6.12 6.62 12.00
C VAL A 272 -6.90 7.14 10.79
N PHE A 273 -8.15 6.68 10.61
CA PHE A 273 -9.01 7.15 9.53
C PHE A 273 -9.32 8.66 9.65
N ALA A 274 -9.61 9.14 10.85
CA ALA A 274 -9.88 10.55 11.10
C ALA A 274 -8.67 11.43 10.78
N ASP A 275 -7.47 11.02 11.19
CA ASP A 275 -6.22 11.75 10.91
C ASP A 275 -5.93 11.78 9.40
N LEU A 276 -6.10 10.65 8.70
CA LEU A 276 -5.96 10.56 7.25
C LEU A 276 -6.97 11.47 6.53
N ILE A 277 -8.26 11.36 6.85
CA ILE A 277 -9.33 12.16 6.23
C ILE A 277 -9.11 13.66 6.48
N LYS A 278 -8.70 14.01 7.69
CA LYS A 278 -8.38 15.41 8.04
C LYS A 278 -7.23 15.94 7.20
N TRP A 279 -6.19 15.14 7.02
CA TRP A 279 -5.03 15.54 6.20
C TRP A 279 -5.44 15.68 4.73
N LEU A 280 -6.15 14.70 4.17
CA LEU A 280 -6.65 14.78 2.79
C LEU A 280 -7.51 16.04 2.56
N ALA A 281 -8.41 16.35 3.52
CA ALA A 281 -9.29 17.51 3.42
C ALA A 281 -8.52 18.85 3.47
N ALA A 282 -7.42 18.91 4.22
CA ALA A 282 -6.59 20.11 4.31
C ALA A 282 -5.76 20.36 3.04
N HIS A 283 -5.57 19.34 2.18
CA HIS A 283 -4.80 19.44 0.95
C HIS A 283 -5.68 19.49 -0.32
N LEU A 284 -6.96 19.73 -0.16
CA LEU A 284 -7.82 20.10 -1.28
C LEU A 284 -7.59 21.56 -1.61
N ALA A 285 -7.45 21.89 -2.90
CA ALA A 285 -7.47 23.27 -3.34
C ALA A 285 -8.76 23.95 -2.82
N GLU A 286 -8.63 25.16 -2.31
CA GLU A 286 -9.82 25.96 -2.03
C GLU A 286 -10.62 26.14 -3.32
N PRO A 287 -11.97 26.04 -3.26
CA PRO A 287 -12.83 26.12 -4.44
C PRO A 287 -12.77 27.48 -5.13
#